data_5aafca8c269d8d9c6ed372341deaea45
#
_entry.id   5aafca8c269d8d9c6ed372341deaea45
#
_cell.length_a   1.000
_cell.length_b   1.000
_cell.length_c   1.000
_cell.angle_alpha   90.00
_cell.angle_beta   90.00
_cell.angle_gamma   90.00
#
_symmetry.space_group_name_H-M   'P 1'
#
loop_
_entity.id
_entity.type
_entity.pdbx_description
1 polymer ?
#
loop_
_entity_poly.entity_id
_entity_poly.type
_entity_poly.pdbx_seq_one_letter_code
_entity_poly.pdbx_strand_id
1 'polypeptide(L)'
;MNRLLIILLNTDPRNVEELGAPFYHAAVAASMDYEVDVVCTATAGRLMIKGVAERLRVKPNSPMTVYDWIKEAPGLGARFWACPANLELFDANKSDLIPECNGLMGAATMIQDLMDGECRVLTY
;
A
#
# COMPACT_ATOMS: atom_id res chain seq x y z
N MET A 1 -1.62 21.15 -6.48
CA MET A 1 -1.90 19.82 -7.01
C MET A 1 -2.48 18.92 -5.94
N ASN A 2 -3.45 18.14 -6.28
CA ASN A 2 -4.14 17.28 -5.32
C ASN A 2 -3.38 15.97 -5.14
N ARG A 3 -3.12 15.65 -3.88
CA ARG A 3 -2.45 14.42 -3.47
C ARG A 3 -3.42 13.59 -2.65
N LEU A 4 -3.34 12.29 -2.82
CA LEU A 4 -4.08 11.32 -2.01
C LEU A 4 -3.09 10.43 -1.29
N LEU A 5 -3.16 10.45 0.03
CA LEU A 5 -2.42 9.53 0.89
C LEU A 5 -3.37 8.45 1.38
N ILE A 6 -3.08 7.21 1.03
CA ILE A 6 -3.85 6.06 1.50
C ILE A 6 -3.01 5.35 2.55
N ILE A 7 -3.56 5.22 3.75
CA ILE A 7 -2.89 4.54 4.86
C ILE A 7 -3.59 3.21 5.09
N LEU A 8 -2.90 2.11 4.83
CA LEU A 8 -3.37 0.76 5.14
C LEU A 8 -2.83 0.39 6.52
N LEU A 9 -3.71 0.37 7.49
CA LEU A 9 -3.40 0.12 8.89
C LEU A 9 -4.06 -1.18 9.37
N ASN A 10 -5.36 -1.28 9.16
CA ASN A 10 -6.19 -2.40 9.60
C ASN A 10 -6.53 -3.39 8.48
N THR A 11 -6.07 -3.14 7.26
CA THR A 11 -6.28 -4.04 6.13
C THR A 11 -5.47 -5.31 6.37
N ASP A 12 -6.15 -6.37 6.77
CA ASP A 12 -5.50 -7.61 7.20
C ASP A 12 -5.32 -8.54 6.00
N PRO A 13 -4.08 -8.93 5.65
CA PRO A 13 -3.84 -9.88 4.56
C PRO A 13 -4.53 -11.24 4.76
N ARG A 14 -4.91 -11.59 5.99
CA ARG A 14 -5.64 -12.82 6.27
C ARG A 14 -7.12 -12.70 5.95
N ASN A 15 -7.64 -11.51 5.80
CA ASN A 15 -9.02 -11.25 5.39
C ASN A 15 -9.02 -10.67 3.97
N VAL A 16 -8.98 -11.56 2.99
CA VAL A 16 -8.76 -11.18 1.58
C VAL A 16 -9.87 -10.29 1.02
N GLU A 17 -11.07 -10.35 1.58
CA GLU A 17 -12.17 -9.51 1.12
C GLU A 17 -11.93 -8.02 1.36
N GLU A 18 -11.09 -7.67 2.35
CA GLU A 18 -10.74 -6.29 2.65
C GLU A 18 -9.70 -5.72 1.70
N LEU A 19 -9.05 -6.55 0.88
CA LEU A 19 -7.92 -6.13 0.07
C LEU A 19 -8.33 -5.45 -1.24
N GLY A 20 -9.58 -5.59 -1.66
CA GLY A 20 -10.03 -5.04 -2.94
C GLY A 20 -10.13 -3.52 -2.96
N ALA A 21 -10.88 -2.97 -2.01
CA ALA A 21 -11.22 -1.54 -2.01
C ALA A 21 -10.00 -0.61 -1.99
N PRO A 22 -9.00 -0.79 -1.11
CA PRO A 22 -7.88 0.16 -1.08
C PRO A 22 -7.09 0.19 -2.38
N PHE A 23 -6.83 -0.96 -3.01
CA PHE A 23 -6.11 -1.01 -4.28
C PHE A 23 -6.94 -0.44 -5.43
N TYR A 24 -8.23 -0.70 -5.43
CA TYR A 24 -9.14 -0.14 -6.42
C TYR A 24 -9.20 1.38 -6.33
N HIS A 25 -9.34 1.91 -5.12
CA HIS A 25 -9.37 3.36 -4.91
C HIS A 25 -8.05 4.02 -5.30
N ALA A 26 -6.92 3.37 -4.99
CA ALA A 26 -5.62 3.87 -5.40
C ALA A 26 -5.49 3.93 -6.92
N ALA A 27 -5.91 2.88 -7.61
CA ALA A 27 -5.86 2.82 -9.07
C ALA A 27 -6.76 3.87 -9.72
N VAL A 28 -7.97 4.03 -9.22
CA VAL A 28 -8.92 5.03 -9.74
C VAL A 28 -8.36 6.44 -9.56
N ALA A 29 -7.88 6.76 -8.36
CA ALA A 29 -7.32 8.08 -8.10
C ALA A 29 -6.10 8.37 -8.99
N ALA A 30 -5.21 7.41 -9.16
CA ALA A 30 -4.04 7.56 -10.03
C ALA A 30 -4.46 7.74 -11.49
N SER A 31 -5.48 7.05 -11.96
CA SER A 31 -6.01 7.20 -13.32
C SER A 31 -6.67 8.57 -13.56
N MET A 32 -7.03 9.26 -12.49
CA MET A 32 -7.57 10.62 -12.53
C MET A 32 -6.48 11.70 -12.38
N ASP A 33 -5.22 11.31 -12.53
CA ASP A 33 -4.06 12.17 -12.47
C ASP A 33 -3.79 12.78 -11.08
N TYR A 34 -4.30 12.20 -10.01
CA TYR A 34 -3.89 12.57 -8.66
C TYR A 34 -2.58 11.87 -8.30
N GLU A 35 -1.75 12.54 -7.51
CA GLU A 35 -0.60 11.87 -6.90
C GLU A 35 -1.09 10.95 -5.80
N VAL A 36 -0.74 9.68 -5.89
CA VAL A 36 -1.20 8.68 -4.92
C VAL A 36 -0.01 8.01 -4.24
N ASP A 37 0.01 8.11 -2.93
CA ASP A 37 0.96 7.38 -2.09
C ASP A 37 0.17 6.42 -1.19
N VAL A 38 0.59 5.16 -1.16
CA VAL A 38 -0.01 4.12 -0.33
C VAL A 38 1.02 3.68 0.69
N VAL A 39 0.74 3.93 1.95
CA VAL A 39 1.62 3.52 3.06
C VAL A 39 1.02 2.29 3.72
N CYS A 40 1.80 1.21 3.73
CA CYS A 40 1.40 -0.03 4.39
C CYS A 40 2.09 -0.11 5.74
N THR A 41 1.31 -0.15 6.81
CA THR A 41 1.82 -0.18 8.19
C THR A 41 1.04 -1.18 9.02
N ALA A 42 1.50 -1.47 10.21
CA ALA A 42 0.89 -2.45 11.11
C ALA A 42 0.61 -3.76 10.38
N THR A 43 -0.57 -4.34 10.54
CA THR A 43 -0.94 -5.61 9.90
C THR A 43 -0.80 -5.57 8.38
N ALA A 44 -1.16 -4.45 7.75
CA ALA A 44 -1.07 -4.29 6.31
C ALA A 44 0.37 -4.20 5.79
N GLY A 45 1.32 -3.91 6.66
CA GLY A 45 2.74 -3.88 6.29
C GLY A 45 3.25 -5.21 5.73
N ARG A 46 2.60 -6.32 6.03
CA ARG A 46 2.93 -7.63 5.46
C ARG A 46 2.83 -7.64 3.94
N LEU A 47 1.99 -6.79 3.36
CA LEU A 47 1.79 -6.73 1.91
C LEU A 47 3.05 -6.28 1.16
N MET A 48 3.93 -5.56 1.83
CA MET A 48 5.19 -5.10 1.24
C MET A 48 6.32 -6.13 1.36
N ILE A 49 6.10 -7.23 2.07
CA ILE A 49 7.09 -8.29 2.25
C ILE A 49 6.93 -9.33 1.14
N LYS A 50 8.05 -9.72 0.51
CA LYS A 50 8.06 -10.74 -0.54
C LYS A 50 7.36 -12.01 -0.09
N GLY A 51 6.54 -12.58 -0.97
CA GLY A 51 5.88 -13.86 -0.75
C GLY A 51 4.51 -13.76 -0.11
N VAL A 52 4.08 -12.58 0.35
CA VAL A 52 2.76 -12.42 0.99
C VAL A 52 1.67 -12.15 -0.06
N ALA A 53 1.77 -11.02 -0.75
CA ALA A 53 0.73 -10.59 -1.69
C ALA A 53 0.59 -11.56 -2.89
N GLU A 54 1.66 -12.24 -3.25
CA GLU A 54 1.67 -13.21 -4.36
C GLU A 54 0.72 -14.39 -4.14
N ARG A 55 0.37 -14.67 -2.89
CA ARG A 55 -0.50 -15.80 -2.52
C ARG A 55 -1.93 -15.40 -2.22
N LEU A 56 -2.24 -14.10 -2.31
CA LEU A 56 -3.55 -13.58 -1.92
C LEU A 56 -4.41 -13.28 -3.13
N ARG A 57 -5.66 -13.73 -3.05
CA ARG A 57 -6.71 -13.43 -4.04
C ARG A 57 -7.94 -12.98 -3.27
N VAL A 58 -8.65 -11.96 -3.77
CA VAL A 58 -9.84 -11.44 -3.10
C VAL A 58 -10.92 -12.51 -3.02
N LYS A 59 -10.98 -13.39 -4.02
CA LYS A 59 -11.80 -14.59 -3.96
C LYS A 59 -11.05 -15.75 -4.64
N PRO A 60 -11.35 -17.01 -4.30
CA PRO A 60 -10.52 -18.15 -4.73
C PRO A 60 -10.33 -18.30 -6.23
N ASN A 61 -11.29 -17.89 -7.04
CA ASN A 61 -11.23 -18.03 -8.48
C ASN A 61 -10.90 -16.72 -9.21
N SER A 62 -10.40 -15.71 -8.49
CA SER A 62 -9.96 -14.48 -9.11
C SER A 62 -8.75 -14.78 -10.02
N PRO A 63 -8.70 -14.25 -11.25
CA PRO A 63 -7.56 -14.47 -12.14
C PRO A 63 -6.30 -13.73 -11.69
N MET A 64 -6.43 -12.72 -10.85
CA MET A 64 -5.32 -11.89 -10.38
C MET A 64 -5.09 -12.06 -8.90
N THR A 65 -3.81 -12.03 -8.50
CA THR A 65 -3.42 -11.93 -7.10
C THR A 65 -3.38 -10.48 -6.67
N VAL A 66 -3.31 -10.25 -5.37
CA VAL A 66 -3.08 -8.91 -4.82
C VAL A 66 -1.75 -8.35 -5.31
N TYR A 67 -0.74 -9.20 -5.45
CA TYR A 67 0.55 -8.77 -5.99
C TYR A 67 0.44 -8.30 -7.44
N ASP A 68 -0.42 -8.92 -8.25
CA ASP A 68 -0.65 -8.44 -9.61
C ASP A 68 -1.17 -7.00 -9.62
N TRP A 69 -2.06 -6.65 -8.70
CA TRP A 69 -2.54 -5.28 -8.56
C TRP A 69 -1.44 -4.33 -8.12
N ILE A 70 -0.61 -4.76 -7.16
CA ILE A 70 0.53 -3.95 -6.71
C ILE A 70 1.49 -3.67 -7.86
N LYS A 71 1.76 -4.67 -8.71
CA LYS A 71 2.66 -4.50 -9.85
C LYS A 71 2.12 -3.51 -10.89
N GLU A 72 0.81 -3.45 -11.06
CA GLU A 72 0.19 -2.56 -12.06
C GLU A 72 0.10 -1.11 -11.58
N ALA A 73 -0.04 -0.88 -10.29
CA ALA A 73 -0.31 0.43 -9.72
C ALA A 73 0.77 1.49 -10.04
N PRO A 74 2.09 1.19 -10.01
CA PRO A 74 3.10 2.19 -10.39
C PRO A 74 2.96 2.69 -11.81
N GLY A 75 2.53 1.84 -12.74
CA GLY A 75 2.26 2.24 -14.13
C GLY A 75 1.11 3.24 -14.24
N LEU A 76 0.23 3.27 -13.26
CA LEU A 76 -0.87 4.23 -13.17
C LEU A 76 -0.48 5.50 -12.38
N GLY A 77 0.68 5.49 -11.70
CA GLY A 77 1.17 6.63 -10.94
C GLY A 77 1.03 6.50 -9.42
N ALA A 78 0.62 5.36 -8.90
CA ALA A 78 0.59 5.11 -7.46
C ALA A 78 1.95 4.62 -6.96
N ARG A 79 2.35 5.08 -5.78
CA ARG A 79 3.61 4.66 -5.14
C ARG A 79 3.31 3.96 -3.83
N PHE A 80 4.03 2.88 -3.57
CA PHE A 80 3.90 2.11 -2.34
C PHE A 80 5.06 2.37 -1.39
N TRP A 81 4.77 2.42 -0.11
CA TRP A 81 5.73 2.68 0.96
C TRP A 81 5.51 1.72 2.11
N ALA A 82 6.59 1.31 2.75
CA ALA A 82 6.54 0.50 3.97
C ALA A 82 6.87 1.38 5.18
N CYS A 83 6.25 1.06 6.31
CA CYS A 83 6.59 1.71 7.57
C CYS A 83 7.86 1.07 8.14
N PRO A 84 8.86 1.86 8.58
CA PRO A 84 10.08 1.29 9.15
C PRO A 84 9.82 0.36 10.35
N ALA A 85 8.81 0.65 11.16
CA ALA A 85 8.46 -0.18 12.30
C ALA A 85 8.07 -1.61 11.90
N ASN A 86 7.61 -1.82 10.67
CA ASN A 86 7.23 -3.15 10.19
C ASN A 86 8.43 -4.06 9.98
N LEU A 87 9.60 -3.51 9.69
CA LEU A 87 10.81 -4.32 9.57
C LEU A 87 11.14 -5.01 10.91
N GLU A 88 11.02 -4.27 12.02
CA GLU A 88 11.22 -4.83 13.33
C GLU A 88 10.07 -5.76 13.74
N LEU A 89 8.83 -5.34 13.51
CA LEU A 89 7.64 -6.12 13.88
C LEU A 89 7.61 -7.51 13.24
N PHE A 90 8.08 -7.63 11.99
CA PHE A 90 8.03 -8.87 11.23
C PHE A 90 9.42 -9.51 11.05
N ASP A 91 10.41 -9.06 11.81
CA ASP A 91 11.79 -9.56 11.71
C ASP A 91 12.31 -9.57 10.26
N ALA A 92 12.01 -8.50 9.53
CA ALA A 92 12.36 -8.37 8.12
C ALA A 92 13.48 -7.34 7.91
N ASN A 93 14.22 -7.52 6.82
CA ASN A 93 15.21 -6.57 6.34
C ASN A 93 14.67 -5.81 5.13
N LYS A 94 15.32 -4.71 4.75
CA LYS A 94 14.95 -3.97 3.53
C LYS A 94 14.98 -4.87 2.29
N SER A 95 15.88 -5.84 2.26
CA SER A 95 15.98 -6.79 1.14
C SER A 95 14.79 -7.74 1.03
N ASP A 96 13.97 -7.83 2.08
CA ASP A 96 12.75 -8.65 2.08
C ASP A 96 11.54 -7.91 1.51
N LEU A 97 11.67 -6.62 1.22
CA LEU A 97 10.59 -5.82 0.63
C LEU A 97 10.47 -6.10 -0.87
N ILE A 98 9.23 -6.08 -1.36
CA ILE A 98 8.98 -6.25 -2.80
C ILE A 98 9.61 -5.09 -3.59
N PRO A 99 10.01 -5.33 -4.87
CA PRO A 99 10.64 -4.26 -5.69
C PRO A 99 9.71 -3.06 -5.92
N GLU A 100 8.40 -3.25 -5.89
CA GLU A 100 7.40 -2.20 -6.08
C GLU A 100 7.30 -1.25 -4.90
N CYS A 101 7.85 -1.63 -3.74
CA CYS A 101 7.95 -0.74 -2.59
C CYS A 101 8.99 0.33 -2.88
N ASN A 102 8.57 1.60 -2.92
CA ASN A 102 9.46 2.72 -3.24
C ASN A 102 10.47 3.00 -2.13
N GLY A 103 10.21 2.54 -0.94
CA GLY A 103 11.09 2.73 0.20
C GLY A 103 10.32 2.79 1.50
N LEU A 104 10.94 3.38 2.50
CA LEU A 104 10.36 3.52 3.83
C LEU A 104 9.80 4.92 4.00
N MET A 105 8.58 5.00 4.52
CA MET A 105 7.98 6.27 4.93
C MET A 105 7.82 6.25 6.45
N GLY A 106 8.60 7.07 7.13
CA GLY A 106 8.54 7.18 8.58
C GLY A 106 7.32 7.96 9.04
N ALA A 107 7.00 7.84 10.33
CA ALA A 107 5.84 8.49 10.91
C ALA A 107 5.87 10.02 10.75
N ALA A 108 7.05 10.64 10.88
CA ALA A 108 7.16 12.10 10.75
C ALA A 108 6.76 12.57 9.35
N THR A 109 7.24 11.90 8.30
CA THR A 109 6.88 12.23 6.93
C THR A 109 5.40 12.03 6.68
N MET A 110 4.83 10.92 7.16
CA MET A 110 3.42 10.62 7.03
C MET A 110 2.56 11.69 7.69
N ILE A 111 2.94 12.14 8.90
CA ILE A 111 2.20 13.18 9.61
C ILE A 111 2.31 14.53 8.89
N GLN A 112 3.49 14.85 8.36
CA GLN A 112 3.65 16.08 7.55
C GLN A 112 2.71 16.08 6.35
N ASP A 113 2.63 14.98 5.63
CA ASP A 113 1.73 14.83 4.49
C ASP A 113 0.27 14.93 4.91
N LEU A 114 -0.07 14.28 6.02
CA LEU A 114 -1.43 14.27 6.56
C LEU A 114 -1.90 15.68 6.94
N MET A 115 -0.99 16.51 7.43
CA MET A 115 -1.31 17.87 7.85
C MET A 115 -1.24 18.89 6.71
N ASP A 116 -0.80 18.47 5.52
CA ASP A 116 -0.71 19.36 4.36
C ASP A 116 -2.13 19.58 3.79
N GLY A 117 -2.52 20.85 3.63
CA GLY A 117 -3.84 21.22 3.11
C GLY A 117 -4.10 20.74 1.67
N GLU A 118 -3.05 20.43 0.91
CA GLU A 118 -3.15 19.92 -0.46
C GLU A 118 -3.25 18.38 -0.51
N CYS A 119 -3.18 17.71 0.65
CA CYS A 119 -3.22 16.25 0.74
C CYS A 119 -4.54 15.80 1.37
N ARG A 120 -5.23 14.90 0.69
CA ARG A 120 -6.37 14.20 1.26
C ARG A 120 -5.93 12.83 1.74
N VAL A 121 -6.62 12.28 2.73
CA VAL A 121 -6.22 11.02 3.37
C VAL A 121 -7.40 10.06 3.43
N LEU A 122 -7.14 8.81 3.03
CA LEU A 122 -8.04 7.67 3.26
C LEU A 122 -7.30 6.65 4.12
N THR A 123 -7.99 6.07 5.07
CA THR A 123 -7.43 5.00 5.92
C THR A 123 -8.28 3.74 5.80
N TYR A 124 -7.59 2.62 5.79
CA TYR A 124 -8.26 1.31 5.72
C TYR A 124 -7.73 0.37 6.79
#